data_cdb0fcfd1f946761b2c842ac365c3246
#
_entry.id   cdb0fcfd1f946761b2c842ac365c3246
#
_cell.length_a   1.000
_cell.length_b   1.000
_cell.length_c   1.000
_cell.angle_alpha   90.00
_cell.angle_beta   90.00
_cell.angle_gamma   90.00
#
_symmetry.space_group_name_H-M   'P 1'
#
loop_
_entity.id
_entity.type
_entity.pdbx_description
1 polymer ?
#
loop_
_entity_poly.entity_id
_entity_poly.type
_entity_poly.pdbx_seq_one_letter_code
_entity_poly.pdbx_strand_id
1 'polypeptide(L)'
;MNLGPGDAVIIILHSPREKLLAKLGEISPAGIVVRSIELGYFDDWCRSIADGEEHLRMSDNFFPMWRVERITKDDWVGEGQSMTEQFESRTGQKLIDQ
;
A
#
# COMPACT_ATOMS: atom_id res chain seq x y z
N MET A 1 12.24 7.32 12.78
CA MET A 1 11.22 6.42 12.22
C MET A 1 11.91 5.28 11.50
N ASN A 2 11.53 4.08 11.83
CA ASN A 2 12.12 2.91 11.18
C ASN A 2 11.15 2.35 10.15
N LEU A 3 11.62 2.28 8.91
CA LEU A 3 10.90 1.62 7.83
C LEU A 3 11.71 0.41 7.40
N GLY A 4 11.04 -0.71 7.23
CA GLY A 4 11.72 -1.93 6.82
C GLY A 4 10.79 -2.90 6.11
N PRO A 5 11.37 -4.02 5.60
CA PRO A 5 10.59 -5.02 4.89
C PRO A 5 9.39 -5.51 5.70
N GLY A 6 8.25 -5.61 5.04
CA GLY A 6 6.99 -6.03 5.65
C GLY A 6 6.13 -4.90 6.17
N ASP A 7 6.66 -3.70 6.32
CA ASP A 7 5.87 -2.57 6.81
C ASP A 7 4.81 -2.15 5.80
N ALA A 8 3.62 -1.84 6.30
CA ALA A 8 2.59 -1.21 5.48
C ALA A 8 2.88 0.29 5.42
N VAL A 9 2.91 0.82 4.22
CA VAL A 9 3.29 2.21 3.96
C VAL A 9 2.37 2.84 2.93
N ILE A 10 2.28 4.17 2.97
CA ILE A 10 1.68 4.96 1.90
C ILE A 10 2.84 5.59 1.13
N ILE A 11 2.83 5.36 -0.18
CA ILE A 11 3.87 5.86 -1.07
C ILE A 11 3.28 6.92 -1.97
N ILE A 12 3.98 8.04 -2.09
CA ILE A 12 3.65 9.07 -3.05
C ILE A 12 4.76 9.11 -4.08
N LEU A 13 4.37 8.92 -5.33
CA LEU A 13 5.26 9.01 -6.47
C LEU A 13 4.99 10.31 -7.22
N HIS A 14 5.97 10.75 -8.01
CA HIS A 14 5.79 11.85 -8.94
C HIS A 14 6.20 11.42 -10.35
N SER A 15 5.75 12.14 -11.35
CA SER A 15 6.11 11.97 -12.76
C SER A 15 5.81 10.58 -13.34
N PRO A 16 4.57 10.13 -13.34
CA PRO A 16 3.34 10.80 -12.90
C PRO A 16 3.08 10.66 -11.41
N ARG A 17 2.20 11.52 -10.89
CA ARG A 17 1.82 11.46 -9.48
C ARG A 17 0.89 10.26 -9.24
N GLU A 18 1.28 9.44 -8.29
CA GLU A 18 0.49 8.28 -7.86
C GLU A 18 0.57 8.15 -6.35
N LYS A 19 -0.51 7.65 -5.74
CA LYS A 19 -0.54 7.34 -4.31
C LYS A 19 -0.85 5.86 -4.16
N LEU A 20 -0.06 5.17 -3.38
CA LEU A 20 -0.15 3.72 -3.24
C LEU A 20 -0.23 3.31 -1.78
N LEU A 21 -1.03 2.28 -1.51
CA LEU A 21 -0.88 1.48 -0.30
C LEU A 21 0.04 0.33 -0.64
N ALA A 22 1.06 0.11 0.15
CA ALA A 22 2.06 -0.89 -0.17
C ALA A 22 2.57 -1.63 1.04
N LYS A 23 3.04 -2.86 0.79
CA LYS A 23 3.90 -3.59 1.71
C LYS A 23 5.32 -3.41 1.21
N LEU A 24 6.16 -2.84 2.06
CA LEU A 24 7.52 -2.53 1.70
C LEU A 24 8.36 -3.81 1.58
N GLY A 25 9.08 -3.96 0.48
CA GLY A 25 10.10 -4.98 0.32
C GLY A 25 11.46 -4.39 0.62
N GLU A 26 12.28 -4.17 -0.41
CA GLU A 26 13.62 -3.61 -0.25
C GLU A 26 13.65 -2.13 -0.59
N ILE A 27 14.48 -1.39 0.14
CA ILE A 27 14.86 -0.03 -0.22
C ILE A 27 16.35 -0.05 -0.54
N SER A 28 16.72 0.52 -1.67
CA SER A 28 18.11 0.67 -2.09
C SER A 28 18.31 2.04 -2.72
N PRO A 29 19.54 2.46 -2.99
CA PRO A 29 19.77 3.71 -3.72
C PRO A 29 19.13 3.72 -5.12
N ALA A 30 18.93 2.54 -5.72
CA ALA A 30 18.32 2.44 -7.05
C ALA A 30 16.81 2.65 -7.02
N GLY A 31 16.14 2.23 -5.94
CA GLY A 31 14.69 2.33 -5.83
C GLY A 31 14.11 1.45 -4.75
N ILE A 32 12.81 1.20 -4.88
CA ILE A 32 12.07 0.42 -3.90
C ILE A 32 11.35 -0.73 -4.58
N VAL A 33 11.35 -1.88 -3.92
CA VAL A 33 10.55 -3.05 -4.30
C VAL A 33 9.39 -3.12 -3.33
N VAL A 34 8.19 -3.15 -3.86
CA VAL A 34 6.97 -3.12 -3.03
C VAL A 34 5.91 -4.02 -3.63
N ARG A 35 4.99 -4.45 -2.78
CA ARG A 35 3.75 -5.04 -3.23
C ARG A 35 2.66 -4.02 -2.95
N SER A 36 1.99 -3.54 -3.99
CA SER A 36 1.20 -2.32 -3.88
C SER A 36 -0.10 -2.35 -4.66
N ILE A 37 -1.00 -1.45 -4.27
CA ILE A 37 -2.20 -1.12 -5.02
C ILE A 37 -2.41 0.39 -4.95
N GLU A 38 -2.88 0.98 -6.05
CA GLU A 38 -3.20 2.40 -6.05
C GLU A 38 -4.37 2.70 -5.11
N LEU A 39 -4.24 3.79 -4.34
CA LEU A 39 -5.30 4.18 -3.40
C LEU A 39 -6.62 4.49 -4.08
N GLY A 40 -6.60 4.89 -5.36
CA GLY A 40 -7.81 5.11 -6.13
C GLY A 40 -8.66 3.85 -6.31
N TYR A 41 -8.05 2.67 -6.20
CA TYR A 41 -8.75 1.39 -6.31
C TYR A 41 -9.05 0.76 -4.95
N PHE A 42 -8.72 1.43 -3.86
CA PHE A 42 -8.83 0.84 -2.53
C PHE A 42 -10.25 0.37 -2.20
N ASP A 43 -11.23 1.22 -2.44
CA ASP A 43 -12.64 0.88 -2.14
C ASP A 43 -13.13 -0.28 -2.99
N ASP A 44 -12.83 -0.27 -4.28
CA ASP A 44 -13.22 -1.33 -5.19
C ASP A 44 -12.54 -2.65 -4.81
N TRP A 45 -11.28 -2.58 -4.40
CA TRP A 45 -10.53 -3.74 -3.95
C TRP A 45 -11.13 -4.37 -2.70
N CYS A 46 -11.42 -3.56 -1.68
CA CYS A 46 -12.06 -4.04 -0.46
C CYS A 46 -13.42 -4.68 -0.76
N ARG A 47 -14.21 -4.03 -1.59
CA ARG A 47 -15.53 -4.51 -1.97
C ARG A 47 -15.45 -5.81 -2.74
N SER A 48 -14.52 -5.92 -3.67
CA SER A 48 -14.27 -7.13 -4.45
C SER A 48 -13.95 -8.33 -3.55
N ILE A 49 -13.06 -8.14 -2.59
CA ILE A 49 -12.71 -9.21 -1.65
C ILE A 49 -13.91 -9.58 -0.77
N ALA A 50 -14.61 -8.59 -0.23
CA ALA A 50 -15.77 -8.82 0.63
C ALA A 50 -16.88 -9.60 -0.10
N ASP A 51 -17.02 -9.38 -1.41
CA ASP A 51 -18.01 -10.06 -2.24
C ASP A 51 -17.55 -11.42 -2.77
N GLY A 52 -16.32 -11.83 -2.43
CA GLY A 52 -15.73 -13.07 -2.92
C GLY A 52 -15.28 -13.00 -4.38
N GLU A 53 -15.18 -11.80 -4.93
CA GLU A 53 -14.72 -11.56 -6.29
C GLU A 53 -13.30 -11.00 -6.25
N GLU A 54 -12.36 -11.64 -6.91
CA GLU A 54 -10.96 -11.20 -6.86
C GLU A 54 -10.55 -10.53 -8.17
N HIS A 55 -11.18 -9.39 -8.47
CA HIS A 55 -10.86 -8.63 -9.68
C HIS A 55 -9.63 -7.76 -9.52
N LEU A 56 -9.34 -7.33 -8.31
CA LEU A 56 -8.22 -6.46 -8.02
C LEU A 56 -7.32 -7.14 -7.00
N ARG A 57 -6.02 -6.95 -7.16
CA ARG A 57 -5.00 -7.50 -6.26
C ARG A 57 -3.85 -6.53 -6.12
N MET A 58 -3.16 -6.61 -5.00
CA MET A 58 -1.85 -6.00 -4.90
C MET A 58 -0.92 -6.68 -5.89
N SER A 59 0.03 -5.94 -6.43
CA SER A 59 1.03 -6.46 -7.36
C SER A 59 2.42 -6.04 -6.93
N ASP A 60 3.40 -6.84 -7.36
CA ASP A 60 4.81 -6.54 -7.08
C ASP A 60 5.32 -5.52 -8.09
N ASN A 61 5.94 -4.47 -7.58
CA ASN A 61 6.44 -3.38 -8.41
C ASN A 61 7.82 -2.93 -7.94
N PHE A 62 8.61 -2.45 -8.87
CA PHE A 62 9.83 -1.72 -8.58
C PHE A 62 9.63 -0.27 -9.06
N PHE A 63 9.92 0.67 -8.16
CA PHE A 63 9.90 2.08 -8.53
C PHE A 63 11.29 2.67 -8.36
N PRO A 64 11.84 3.30 -9.43
CA PRO A 64 13.13 3.99 -9.32
C PRO A 64 13.07 5.07 -8.25
N MET A 65 14.16 5.26 -7.53
CA MET A 65 14.18 6.19 -6.41
C MET A 65 13.82 7.62 -6.83
N TRP A 66 14.16 8.02 -8.05
CA TRP A 66 13.83 9.37 -8.52
C TRP A 66 12.32 9.64 -8.63
N ARG A 67 11.51 8.57 -8.70
CA ARG A 67 10.04 8.71 -8.73
C ARG A 67 9.44 8.81 -7.33
N VAL A 68 10.17 8.46 -6.31
CA VAL A 68 9.65 8.41 -4.94
C VAL A 68 9.71 9.79 -4.32
N GLU A 69 8.55 10.38 -4.08
CA GLU A 69 8.44 11.66 -3.40
C GLU A 69 8.47 11.47 -1.89
N ARG A 70 7.71 10.47 -1.39
CA ARG A 70 7.60 10.23 0.05
C ARG A 70 7.11 8.82 0.33
N ILE A 71 7.64 8.25 1.41
CA ILE A 71 7.13 7.01 2.00
C ILE A 71 6.74 7.32 3.43
N THR A 72 5.48 7.04 3.77
CA THR A 72 4.95 7.28 5.11
C THR A 72 4.43 5.96 5.66
N LYS A 73 4.78 5.65 6.90
CA LYS A 73 4.23 4.46 7.55
C LYS A 73 2.71 4.56 7.63
N ASP A 74 2.01 3.48 7.37
CA ASP A 74 0.54 3.44 7.43
C ASP A 74 0.10 3.27 8.87
N ASP A 75 0.23 4.35 9.64
CA ASP A 75 -0.14 4.39 11.05
C ASP A 75 -1.42 5.21 11.22
N TRP A 76 -2.14 4.90 12.30
CA TRP A 76 -3.26 5.72 12.70
C TRP A 76 -2.73 7.08 13.17
N VAL A 77 -3.33 8.13 12.65
CA VAL A 77 -3.01 9.51 13.05
C VAL A 77 -4.32 10.22 13.32
N GLY A 78 -4.54 10.63 14.57
CA GLY A 78 -5.76 11.34 14.96
C GLY A 78 -6.93 10.40 15.22
N GLU A 79 -8.11 10.70 14.67
CA GLU A 79 -9.35 9.98 14.94
C GLU A 79 -9.70 8.92 13.87
N GLY A 80 -8.86 8.79 12.83
CA GLY A 80 -9.12 7.85 11.74
C GLY A 80 -8.45 6.51 11.95
N GLN A 81 -8.82 5.56 11.10
CA GLN A 81 -8.13 4.28 11.03
C GLN A 81 -7.07 4.35 9.95
N SER A 82 -5.99 3.56 10.10
CA SER A 82 -5.03 3.36 9.03
C SER A 82 -5.71 2.66 7.87
N MET A 83 -5.08 2.70 6.69
CA MET A 83 -5.60 1.96 5.53
C MET A 83 -5.60 0.46 5.80
N THR A 84 -4.57 -0.04 6.51
CA THR A 84 -4.51 -1.45 6.92
C THR A 84 -5.70 -1.82 7.79
N GLU A 85 -6.02 -1.01 8.79
CA GLU A 85 -7.16 -1.27 9.67
C GLU A 85 -8.48 -1.24 8.90
N GLN A 86 -8.64 -0.29 8.00
CA GLN A 86 -9.84 -0.22 7.15
C GLN A 86 -9.97 -1.46 6.28
N PHE A 87 -8.89 -1.90 5.66
CA PHE A 87 -8.88 -3.10 4.83
C PHE A 87 -9.31 -4.32 5.65
N GLU A 88 -8.68 -4.53 6.79
CA GLU A 88 -8.95 -5.71 7.62
C GLU A 88 -10.35 -5.71 8.20
N SER A 89 -10.84 -4.52 8.58
CA SER A 89 -12.21 -4.36 9.07
C SER A 89 -13.25 -4.64 8.00
N ARG A 90 -13.00 -4.18 6.78
CA ARG A 90 -13.95 -4.29 5.67
C ARG A 90 -13.97 -5.65 5.00
N THR A 91 -12.84 -6.35 4.98
CA THR A 91 -12.71 -7.61 4.25
C THR A 91 -12.65 -8.84 5.15
N GLY A 92 -12.31 -8.68 6.43
CA GLY A 92 -12.06 -9.79 7.32
C GLY A 92 -10.74 -10.51 7.04
N GLN A 93 -9.95 -10.02 6.10
CA GLN A 93 -8.66 -10.60 5.75
C GLN A 93 -7.52 -9.71 6.26
N LYS A 94 -6.34 -10.30 6.38
CA LYS A 94 -5.15 -9.57 6.81
C LYS A 94 -4.43 -8.98 5.61
N LEU A 95 -3.98 -7.73 5.74
CA LEU A 95 -3.22 -7.08 4.67
C LEU A 95 -1.93 -7.85 4.37
N ILE A 96 -1.29 -8.41 5.38
CA ILE A 96 -0.04 -9.16 5.21
C ILE A 96 -0.21 -10.37 4.30
N ASP A 97 -1.42 -10.88 4.15
CA ASP A 97 -1.71 -12.05 3.31
C ASP A 97 -2.04 -11.67 1.87
N GLN A 98 -2.02 -10.41 1.52
CA GLN A 98 -2.32 -9.92 0.17
C GLN A 98 -1.06 -9.77 -0.70
#